data_13c1779a7f0042c391f3c3d0683752e5
#
_entry.id   13c1779a7f0042c391f3c3d0683752e5
#
_cell.length_a   1.000
_cell.length_b   1.000
_cell.length_c   1.000
_cell.angle_alpha   90.00
_cell.angle_beta   90.00
_cell.angle_gamma   90.00
#
_symmetry.space_group_name_H-M   'P 1'
#
loop_
_entity.id
_entity.type
_entity.pdbx_description
1 polymer ?
#
loop_
_entity_poly.entity_id
_entity_poly.type
_entity_poly.pdbx_seq_one_letter_code
_entity_poly.pdbx_strand_id
1 'polypeptide(L)'
;MSTDRLGSRADGGQDPGSGRRHLRRFARVSAAVTALDVATLLAASRSTGLPVAGADALAVAVASVASFTLHRRVTFGDDPFVRWVHRPGVFALTALGTGALDVGLTGLLAGARPRSARLLGAKAIGLTAAATLRLVAYRAALLTDVHRSLAARPTRERAPGEVRFSVVIPAYEEAGRIGAAVTRIRAALAAVAADGGLEVIVADDGSSDATAAEAARAGATVVSLPTNRGKGAAVRAGVLASRGRCVAFTDADLAYPPALLLDVLAAVEAGSDVAVGNRHHPGSRRDGSSSVLRTVSGRLFNVLTAVVLLGQYRDTQCGLKAFRSDAARQIFTRTRLDGFAFDVEVLHLVERDRLSLAEVPVTLLDTSGSTVRVALDAARMVRDLLRVRRWAGQGSYDR
;
A
#
# COMPACT_ATOMS: atom_id res chain seq x y z
N MET A 1 -23.75 23.65 -40.53
CA MET A 1 -22.97 24.68 -39.80
C MET A 1 -22.99 24.32 -38.32
N SER A 2 -21.81 24.19 -37.77
CA SER A 2 -21.44 24.15 -36.35
C SER A 2 -21.69 22.85 -35.59
N THR A 3 -20.82 21.88 -35.83
CA THR A 3 -20.50 20.79 -34.91
C THR A 3 -18.96 20.77 -34.77
N ASP A 4 -18.44 21.57 -33.88
CA ASP A 4 -17.01 21.46 -33.51
C ASP A 4 -16.76 22.24 -32.22
N ARG A 5 -16.84 21.56 -31.08
CA ARG A 5 -16.23 21.99 -29.78
C ARG A 5 -16.43 20.94 -28.68
N LEU A 6 -15.96 19.72 -28.89
CA LEU A 6 -15.75 18.74 -27.79
C LEU A 6 -14.48 17.93 -28.03
N GLY A 7 -13.37 18.58 -28.21
CA GLY A 7 -12.08 17.94 -28.33
C GLY A 7 -11.00 18.88 -27.82
N SER A 8 -10.62 18.77 -26.53
CA SER A 8 -9.30 19.10 -25.98
C SER A 8 -9.39 19.50 -24.50
N ARG A 9 -9.53 18.54 -23.63
CA ARG A 9 -9.14 18.67 -22.20
C ARG A 9 -8.75 17.32 -21.65
N ALA A 10 -7.70 16.73 -22.20
CA ALA A 10 -7.06 15.54 -21.65
C ALA A 10 -5.53 15.66 -21.75
N ASP A 11 -5.01 16.82 -21.38
CA ASP A 11 -3.55 17.01 -21.27
C ASP A 11 -3.25 17.69 -19.94
N GLY A 12 -3.52 16.95 -18.85
CA GLY A 12 -3.09 17.28 -17.50
C GLY A 12 -1.71 16.71 -17.23
N GLY A 13 -0.69 17.15 -17.98
CA GLY A 13 0.69 16.88 -17.69
C GLY A 13 1.02 17.26 -16.24
N GLN A 14 1.12 16.27 -15.34
CA GLN A 14 1.55 16.51 -13.97
C GLN A 14 3.03 16.91 -14.00
N ASP A 15 3.30 18.17 -13.68
CA ASP A 15 4.62 18.76 -13.48
C ASP A 15 5.48 17.88 -12.52
N PRO A 16 6.69 17.47 -12.93
CA PRO A 16 7.58 16.59 -12.13
C PRO A 16 7.94 17.11 -10.74
N GLY A 17 7.68 18.38 -10.46
CA GLY A 17 7.84 19.02 -9.15
C GLY A 17 6.68 18.86 -8.18
N SER A 18 5.51 18.33 -8.60
CA SER A 18 4.26 18.38 -7.81
C SER A 18 4.37 17.63 -6.46
N GLY A 19 4.94 16.45 -6.42
CA GLY A 19 5.05 15.65 -5.18
C GLY A 19 5.96 16.29 -4.12
N ARG A 20 7.09 16.88 -4.53
CA ARG A 20 7.97 17.62 -3.59
C ARG A 20 7.30 18.93 -3.12
N ARG A 21 6.56 19.60 -4.00
CA ARG A 21 5.79 20.78 -3.65
C ARG A 21 4.68 20.45 -2.65
N HIS A 22 3.92 19.38 -2.85
CA HIS A 22 2.89 18.92 -1.91
C HIS A 22 3.47 18.56 -0.54
N LEU A 23 4.57 17.82 -0.49
CA LEU A 23 5.22 17.47 0.79
C LEU A 23 5.73 18.70 1.53
N ARG A 24 6.38 19.64 0.80
CA ARG A 24 6.86 20.89 1.40
C ARG A 24 5.69 21.76 1.86
N ARG A 25 4.60 21.85 1.07
CA ARG A 25 3.36 22.54 1.46
C ARG A 25 2.75 21.90 2.70
N PHE A 26 2.62 20.57 2.72
CA PHE A 26 2.12 19.83 3.87
C PHE A 26 2.96 20.07 5.12
N ALA A 27 4.28 19.94 5.04
CA ALA A 27 5.18 20.15 6.18
C ALA A 27 5.12 21.60 6.69
N ARG A 28 5.09 22.60 5.80
CA ARG A 28 4.97 24.02 6.17
C ARG A 28 3.63 24.31 6.84
N VAL A 29 2.54 23.83 6.29
CA VAL A 29 1.20 24.02 6.86
C VAL A 29 1.11 23.34 8.23
N SER A 30 1.59 22.11 8.36
CA SER A 30 1.58 21.38 9.63
C SER A 30 2.43 22.10 10.70
N ALA A 31 3.64 22.57 10.33
CA ALA A 31 4.49 23.33 11.25
C ALA A 31 3.83 24.65 11.69
N ALA A 32 3.21 25.39 10.76
CA ALA A 32 2.50 26.63 11.06
C ALA A 32 1.31 26.40 11.98
N VAL A 33 0.53 25.35 11.74
CA VAL A 33 -0.61 24.97 12.58
C VAL A 33 -0.16 24.55 13.99
N THR A 34 0.92 23.78 14.10
CA THR A 34 1.49 23.40 15.41
C THR A 34 2.01 24.62 16.17
N ALA A 35 2.68 25.55 15.48
CA ALA A 35 3.13 26.81 16.09
C ALA A 35 1.96 27.66 16.57
N LEU A 36 0.86 27.74 15.77
CA LEU A 36 -0.36 28.44 16.14
C LEU A 36 -1.01 27.82 17.39
N ASP A 37 -1.10 26.48 17.45
CA ASP A 37 -1.63 25.73 18.59
C ASP A 37 -0.86 26.07 19.89
N VAL A 38 0.46 25.92 19.86
CA VAL A 38 1.31 26.22 21.01
C VAL A 38 1.25 27.71 21.41
N ALA A 39 1.27 28.62 20.45
CA ALA A 39 1.18 30.03 20.70
C ALA A 39 -0.18 30.41 21.35
N THR A 40 -1.29 29.85 20.85
CA THR A 40 -2.62 30.05 21.41
C THR A 40 -2.73 29.51 22.83
N LEU A 41 -2.18 28.30 23.10
CA LEU A 41 -2.12 27.71 24.44
C LEU A 41 -1.38 28.63 25.41
N LEU A 42 -0.18 29.08 25.02
CA LEU A 42 0.65 29.96 25.88
C LEU A 42 -0.02 31.32 26.12
N ALA A 43 -0.66 31.91 25.11
CA ALA A 43 -1.37 33.14 25.23
C ALA A 43 -2.61 32.97 26.15
N ALA A 44 -3.45 31.98 25.89
CA ALA A 44 -4.64 31.72 26.68
C ALA A 44 -4.31 31.39 28.15
N SER A 45 -3.30 30.58 28.39
CA SER A 45 -2.87 30.22 29.76
C SER A 45 -2.38 31.43 30.59
N ARG A 46 -1.90 32.49 29.93
CA ARG A 46 -1.40 33.71 30.59
C ARG A 46 -2.45 34.82 30.75
N SER A 47 -3.39 34.94 29.80
CA SER A 47 -4.27 36.08 29.68
C SER A 47 -5.71 35.84 30.14
N THR A 48 -6.20 34.59 30.13
CA THR A 48 -7.62 34.32 30.31
C THR A 48 -8.00 33.76 31.69
N GLY A 49 -7.05 33.40 32.54
CA GLY A 49 -7.32 32.71 33.81
C GLY A 49 -7.96 31.32 33.69
N LEU A 50 -8.11 30.82 32.47
CA LEU A 50 -8.67 29.49 32.24
C LEU A 50 -7.78 28.39 32.83
N PRO A 51 -8.37 27.28 33.28
CA PRO A 51 -7.57 26.10 33.62
C PRO A 51 -6.84 25.61 32.38
N VAL A 52 -5.69 24.91 32.57
CA VAL A 52 -4.85 24.44 31.46
C VAL A 52 -5.64 23.69 30.39
N ALA A 53 -6.55 22.81 30.77
CA ALA A 53 -7.40 22.06 29.83
C ALA A 53 -8.32 23.00 29.01
N GLY A 54 -8.84 24.08 29.60
CA GLY A 54 -9.66 25.07 28.89
C GLY A 54 -8.85 25.89 27.90
N ALA A 55 -7.65 26.33 28.30
CA ALA A 55 -6.74 27.05 27.42
C ALA A 55 -6.27 26.17 26.24
N ASP A 56 -6.02 24.89 26.51
CA ASP A 56 -5.61 23.92 25.49
C ASP A 56 -6.78 23.54 24.55
N ALA A 57 -8.00 23.40 25.06
CA ALA A 57 -9.18 23.17 24.23
C ALA A 57 -9.40 24.32 23.21
N LEU A 58 -9.19 25.56 23.65
CA LEU A 58 -9.25 26.73 22.78
C LEU A 58 -8.15 26.68 21.70
N ALA A 59 -6.92 26.32 22.08
CA ALA A 59 -5.79 26.20 21.17
C ALA A 59 -6.04 25.12 20.11
N VAL A 60 -6.48 23.93 20.52
CA VAL A 60 -6.83 22.82 19.62
C VAL A 60 -7.98 23.20 18.67
N ALA A 61 -8.99 23.93 19.13
CA ALA A 61 -10.09 24.39 18.29
C ALA A 61 -9.60 25.34 17.19
N VAL A 62 -8.83 26.38 17.56
CA VAL A 62 -8.24 27.33 16.59
C VAL A 62 -7.30 26.61 15.60
N ALA A 63 -6.42 25.75 16.09
CA ALA A 63 -5.52 24.97 15.25
C ALA A 63 -6.27 24.03 14.30
N SER A 64 -7.36 23.42 14.73
CA SER A 64 -8.16 22.51 13.90
C SER A 64 -8.83 23.22 12.73
N VAL A 65 -9.40 24.40 12.96
CA VAL A 65 -10.00 25.23 11.90
C VAL A 65 -8.93 25.69 10.90
N ALA A 66 -7.79 26.16 11.40
CA ALA A 66 -6.66 26.57 10.57
C ALA A 66 -6.11 25.38 9.76
N SER A 67 -5.95 24.20 10.38
CA SER A 67 -5.51 22.97 9.74
C SER A 67 -6.43 22.57 8.59
N PHE A 68 -7.74 22.52 8.84
CA PHE A 68 -8.73 22.19 7.82
C PHE A 68 -8.64 23.13 6.62
N THR A 69 -8.67 24.42 6.88
CA THR A 69 -8.70 25.45 5.84
C THR A 69 -7.41 25.47 5.02
N LEU A 70 -6.24 25.45 5.69
CA LEU A 70 -4.95 25.51 5.04
C LEU A 70 -4.64 24.24 4.26
N HIS A 71 -4.91 23.05 4.84
CA HIS A 71 -4.68 21.81 4.11
C HIS A 71 -5.61 21.69 2.90
N ARG A 72 -6.88 22.07 3.02
CA ARG A 72 -7.82 22.03 1.91
C ARG A 72 -7.44 22.98 0.77
N ARG A 73 -7.02 24.21 1.09
CA ARG A 73 -6.73 25.25 0.08
C ARG A 73 -5.29 25.20 -0.44
N VAL A 74 -4.31 24.93 0.43
CA VAL A 74 -2.89 25.07 0.09
C VAL A 74 -2.24 23.72 -0.20
N THR A 75 -2.56 22.69 0.59
CA THR A 75 -1.88 21.38 0.47
C THR A 75 -2.52 20.50 -0.59
N PHE A 76 -3.84 20.40 -0.59
CA PHE A 76 -4.62 19.44 -1.39
C PHE A 76 -5.61 20.11 -2.37
N GLY A 77 -5.49 21.42 -2.62
CA GLY A 77 -6.39 22.14 -3.52
C GLY A 77 -6.38 21.56 -4.94
N ASP A 78 -5.21 21.20 -5.42
CA ASP A 78 -4.98 20.67 -6.78
C ASP A 78 -4.82 19.11 -6.78
N ASP A 79 -5.05 18.44 -5.66
CA ASP A 79 -4.86 16.98 -5.55
C ASP A 79 -6.10 16.25 -6.13
N PRO A 80 -5.95 15.41 -7.19
CA PRO A 80 -7.06 14.69 -7.80
C PRO A 80 -7.58 13.55 -6.92
N PHE A 81 -6.85 13.18 -5.86
CA PHE A 81 -7.25 12.11 -4.95
C PHE A 81 -8.15 12.64 -3.83
N VAL A 82 -9.14 11.83 -3.45
CA VAL A 82 -9.97 12.14 -2.28
C VAL A 82 -9.13 11.98 -1.02
N ARG A 83 -8.86 13.10 -0.33
CA ARG A 83 -8.14 13.11 0.95
C ARG A 83 -9.14 13.35 2.09
N TRP A 84 -8.73 13.01 3.31
CA TRP A 84 -9.53 13.23 4.53
C TRP A 84 -10.04 14.68 4.66
N VAL A 85 -9.29 15.64 4.16
CA VAL A 85 -9.66 17.07 4.14
C VAL A 85 -10.84 17.38 3.23
N HIS A 86 -11.16 16.52 2.27
CA HIS A 86 -12.34 16.65 1.40
C HIS A 86 -13.63 16.10 2.04
N ARG A 87 -13.53 15.57 3.28
CA ARG A 87 -14.64 15.02 4.06
C ARG A 87 -14.78 15.75 5.39
N PRO A 88 -15.49 16.87 5.42
CA PRO A 88 -15.56 17.71 6.60
C PRO A 88 -16.08 16.98 7.85
N GLY A 89 -17.05 16.06 7.70
CA GLY A 89 -17.57 15.27 8.82
C GLY A 89 -16.54 14.32 9.42
N VAL A 90 -15.79 13.58 8.57
CA VAL A 90 -14.71 12.68 9.02
C VAL A 90 -13.60 13.47 9.67
N PHE A 91 -13.23 14.61 9.07
CA PHE A 91 -12.24 15.51 9.65
C PHE A 91 -12.67 16.01 11.03
N ALA A 92 -13.90 16.53 11.15
CA ALA A 92 -14.43 17.08 12.40
C ALA A 92 -14.48 15.99 13.50
N LEU A 93 -15.02 14.82 13.21
CA LEU A 93 -15.10 13.72 14.18
C LEU A 93 -13.71 13.26 14.65
N THR A 94 -12.76 13.14 13.71
CA THR A 94 -11.39 12.78 14.06
C THR A 94 -10.68 13.86 14.84
N ALA A 95 -10.89 15.13 14.47
CA ALA A 95 -10.32 16.28 15.19
C ALA A 95 -10.86 16.38 16.62
N LEU A 96 -12.16 16.16 16.82
CA LEU A 96 -12.77 16.12 18.16
C LEU A 96 -12.19 15.01 19.02
N GLY A 97 -12.14 13.76 18.53
CA GLY A 97 -11.61 12.63 19.29
C GLY A 97 -10.12 12.77 19.62
N THR A 98 -9.30 13.16 18.65
CA THR A 98 -7.86 13.38 18.86
C THR A 98 -7.57 14.64 19.67
N GLY A 99 -8.38 15.69 19.52
CA GLY A 99 -8.29 16.88 20.32
C GLY A 99 -8.63 16.63 21.79
N ALA A 100 -9.68 15.84 22.08
CA ALA A 100 -9.99 15.45 23.44
C ALA A 100 -8.84 14.66 24.11
N LEU A 101 -8.17 13.79 23.36
CA LEU A 101 -6.98 13.08 23.85
C LEU A 101 -5.83 14.04 24.15
N ASP A 102 -5.54 14.98 23.25
CA ASP A 102 -4.48 15.99 23.43
C ASP A 102 -4.74 16.85 24.67
N VAL A 103 -5.94 17.42 24.76
CA VAL A 103 -6.37 18.25 25.92
C VAL A 103 -6.30 17.46 27.23
N GLY A 104 -6.81 16.22 27.22
CA GLY A 104 -6.79 15.36 28.41
C GLY A 104 -5.39 15.05 28.89
N LEU A 105 -4.49 14.65 27.98
CA LEU A 105 -3.09 14.37 28.31
C LEU A 105 -2.33 15.63 28.74
N THR A 106 -2.51 16.73 28.03
CA THR A 106 -1.86 18.00 28.37
C THR A 106 -2.31 18.48 29.75
N GLY A 107 -3.61 18.45 30.04
CA GLY A 107 -4.16 18.84 31.34
C GLY A 107 -3.68 17.95 32.49
N LEU A 108 -3.67 16.63 32.28
CA LEU A 108 -3.21 15.66 33.27
C LEU A 108 -1.73 15.80 33.59
N LEU A 109 -0.88 15.92 32.59
CA LEU A 109 0.59 15.94 32.72
C LEU A 109 1.11 17.31 33.17
N ALA A 110 0.47 18.39 32.73
CA ALA A 110 0.88 19.74 33.10
C ALA A 110 0.53 20.06 34.57
N GLY A 111 -0.66 19.66 35.04
CA GLY A 111 -1.16 20.02 36.36
C GLY A 111 -1.80 21.42 36.40
N ALA A 112 -2.24 21.89 37.58
CA ALA A 112 -3.06 23.09 37.73
C ALA A 112 -2.32 24.39 37.45
N ARG A 113 -1.04 24.50 37.81
CA ARG A 113 -0.22 25.73 37.63
C ARG A 113 1.18 25.35 37.14
N PRO A 114 1.35 24.95 35.87
CA PRO A 114 2.62 24.47 35.37
C PRO A 114 3.59 25.62 35.08
N ARG A 115 4.89 25.37 35.26
CA ARG A 115 5.93 26.17 34.64
C ARG A 115 5.88 25.97 33.12
N SER A 116 6.26 27.00 32.34
CA SER A 116 6.18 26.95 30.86
C SER A 116 6.87 25.71 30.25
N ALA A 117 8.02 25.31 30.80
CA ALA A 117 8.72 24.11 30.32
C ALA A 117 7.92 22.81 30.52
N ARG A 118 7.24 22.66 31.67
CA ARG A 118 6.38 21.48 31.96
C ARG A 118 5.13 21.48 31.06
N LEU A 119 4.54 22.66 30.82
CA LEU A 119 3.40 22.80 29.92
C LEU A 119 3.75 22.43 28.49
N LEU A 120 4.91 22.89 27.99
CA LEU A 120 5.39 22.55 26.65
C LEU A 120 5.72 21.05 26.51
N GLY A 121 6.32 20.44 27.53
CA GLY A 121 6.56 18.99 27.55
C GLY A 121 5.27 18.17 27.54
N ALA A 122 4.28 18.54 28.36
CA ALA A 122 2.96 17.92 28.39
C ALA A 122 2.26 18.06 27.02
N LYS A 123 2.28 19.25 26.42
CA LYS A 123 1.72 19.51 25.09
C LYS A 123 2.39 18.68 24.00
N ALA A 124 3.72 18.54 24.03
CA ALA A 124 4.44 17.72 23.06
C ALA A 124 4.01 16.26 23.11
N ILE A 125 3.78 15.70 24.30
CA ILE A 125 3.27 14.33 24.49
C ILE A 125 1.84 14.23 23.96
N GLY A 126 0.96 15.15 24.31
CA GLY A 126 -0.44 15.21 23.85
C GLY A 126 -0.53 15.26 22.33
N LEU A 127 0.19 16.19 21.71
CA LEU A 127 0.27 16.32 20.24
C LEU A 127 0.76 15.06 19.55
N THR A 128 1.79 14.41 20.10
CA THR A 128 2.33 13.16 19.52
C THR A 128 1.29 12.04 19.57
N ALA A 129 0.62 11.86 20.71
CA ALA A 129 -0.43 10.86 20.88
C ALA A 129 -1.63 11.16 19.95
N ALA A 130 -2.08 12.40 19.89
CA ALA A 130 -3.16 12.83 19.02
C ALA A 130 -2.83 12.67 17.53
N ALA A 131 -1.60 13.02 17.12
CA ALA A 131 -1.13 12.83 15.74
C ALA A 131 -1.10 11.36 15.33
N THR A 132 -0.63 10.50 16.22
CA THR A 132 -0.60 9.04 16.00
C THR A 132 -2.03 8.47 15.83
N LEU A 133 -2.93 8.83 16.75
CA LEU A 133 -4.34 8.40 16.68
C LEU A 133 -5.02 8.95 15.42
N ARG A 134 -4.76 10.21 15.07
CA ARG A 134 -5.30 10.86 13.85
C ARG A 134 -4.85 10.15 12.59
N LEU A 135 -3.58 9.77 12.50
CA LEU A 135 -3.05 9.00 11.38
C LEU A 135 -3.77 7.66 11.22
N VAL A 136 -3.99 6.93 12.32
CA VAL A 136 -4.72 5.66 12.33
C VAL A 136 -6.18 5.85 11.91
N ALA A 137 -6.86 6.86 12.47
CA ALA A 137 -8.26 7.14 12.19
C ALA A 137 -8.49 7.55 10.71
N TYR A 138 -7.65 8.44 10.19
CA TYR A 138 -7.74 8.82 8.77
C TYR A 138 -7.45 7.66 7.84
N ARG A 139 -6.47 6.82 8.19
CA ARG A 139 -6.21 5.59 7.44
C ARG A 139 -7.44 4.69 7.41
N ALA A 140 -8.09 4.44 8.53
CA ALA A 140 -9.29 3.60 8.61
C ALA A 140 -10.45 4.17 7.78
N ALA A 141 -10.69 5.48 7.86
CA ALA A 141 -11.76 6.15 7.13
C ALA A 141 -11.53 6.16 5.61
N LEU A 142 -10.28 6.39 5.17
CA LEU A 142 -9.94 6.43 3.74
C LEU A 142 -9.94 5.05 3.09
N LEU A 143 -9.55 4.00 3.81
CA LEU A 143 -9.55 2.63 3.28
C LEU A 143 -10.93 2.16 2.82
N THR A 144 -12.00 2.56 3.54
CA THR A 144 -13.37 2.16 3.20
C THR A 144 -13.84 2.76 1.87
N ASP A 145 -13.34 3.90 1.47
CA ASP A 145 -13.83 4.64 0.29
C ASP A 145 -13.05 4.35 -0.99
N VAL A 146 -11.77 4.07 -0.87
CA VAL A 146 -10.98 3.68 -2.03
C VAL A 146 -11.46 2.35 -2.57
N HIS A 147 -11.81 1.41 -1.69
CA HIS A 147 -12.43 0.16 -2.09
C HIS A 147 -13.75 0.34 -2.86
N ARG A 148 -14.54 1.38 -2.53
CA ARG A 148 -15.76 1.72 -3.28
C ARG A 148 -15.48 2.39 -4.62
N SER A 149 -14.47 3.24 -4.71
CA SER A 149 -14.10 3.95 -5.95
C SER A 149 -13.36 3.08 -6.96
N LEU A 150 -12.74 2.01 -6.50
CA LEU A 150 -12.04 1.00 -7.29
C LEU A 150 -12.90 -0.27 -7.50
N ALA A 151 -14.22 -0.12 -7.57
CA ALA A 151 -15.13 -1.24 -7.76
C ALA A 151 -14.89 -1.96 -9.10
N ALA A 152 -15.12 -3.26 -9.10
CA ALA A 152 -15.06 -4.10 -10.29
C ALA A 152 -15.98 -3.58 -11.42
N ARG A 153 -15.58 -3.77 -12.66
CA ARG A 153 -16.33 -3.39 -13.86
C ARG A 153 -16.81 -4.66 -14.56
N PRO A 154 -17.97 -5.20 -14.22
CA PRO A 154 -18.42 -6.52 -14.68
C PRO A 154 -18.65 -6.64 -16.21
N THR A 155 -18.81 -5.52 -16.91
CA THR A 155 -19.11 -5.48 -18.36
C THR A 155 -17.89 -5.22 -19.24
N ARG A 156 -16.70 -5.67 -18.83
CA ARG A 156 -15.48 -5.50 -19.63
C ARG A 156 -15.32 -6.56 -20.70
N GLU A 157 -14.70 -6.16 -21.82
CA GLU A 157 -14.20 -7.12 -22.82
C GLU A 157 -13.23 -8.12 -22.19
N ARG A 158 -13.19 -9.33 -22.75
CA ARG A 158 -12.29 -10.39 -22.30
C ARG A 158 -10.84 -9.91 -22.41
N ALA A 159 -10.04 -10.14 -21.36
CA ALA A 159 -8.64 -9.77 -21.39
C ALA A 159 -7.88 -10.53 -22.49
N PRO A 160 -6.87 -9.90 -23.11
CA PRO A 160 -6.03 -10.56 -24.12
C PRO A 160 -5.22 -11.70 -23.50
N GLY A 161 -5.04 -12.80 -24.23
CA GLY A 161 -4.24 -13.94 -23.78
C GLY A 161 -4.63 -15.25 -24.46
N GLU A 162 -3.67 -16.16 -24.56
CA GLU A 162 -3.82 -17.47 -25.21
C GLU A 162 -4.44 -18.52 -24.27
N VAL A 163 -4.09 -18.46 -22.98
CA VAL A 163 -4.59 -19.37 -21.95
C VAL A 163 -5.43 -18.59 -20.94
N ARG A 164 -6.27 -19.29 -20.18
CA ARG A 164 -7.12 -18.68 -19.17
C ARG A 164 -6.33 -18.07 -18.03
N PHE A 165 -5.32 -18.82 -17.52
CA PHE A 165 -4.59 -18.42 -16.33
C PHE A 165 -3.09 -18.74 -16.43
N SER A 166 -2.24 -17.76 -16.08
CA SER A 166 -0.81 -17.95 -15.86
C SER A 166 -0.47 -17.73 -14.39
N VAL A 167 0.29 -18.64 -13.80
CA VAL A 167 0.80 -18.54 -12.42
C VAL A 167 2.30 -18.42 -12.45
N VAL A 168 2.85 -17.32 -11.94
CA VAL A 168 4.27 -17.02 -11.84
C VAL A 168 4.77 -17.33 -10.43
N ILE A 169 5.86 -18.09 -10.34
CA ILE A 169 6.54 -18.44 -9.09
C ILE A 169 7.96 -17.89 -9.17
N PRO A 170 8.29 -16.78 -8.48
CA PRO A 170 9.67 -16.34 -8.36
C PRO A 170 10.45 -17.32 -7.49
N ALA A 171 11.62 -17.74 -7.95
CA ALA A 171 12.46 -18.71 -7.27
C ALA A 171 13.95 -18.30 -7.30
N TYR A 172 14.65 -18.53 -6.20
CA TYR A 172 16.10 -18.39 -6.09
C TYR A 172 16.64 -19.41 -5.10
N GLU A 173 17.44 -20.36 -5.58
CA GLU A 173 18.00 -21.48 -4.79
C GLU A 173 16.92 -22.27 -4.03
N GLU A 174 15.89 -22.68 -4.76
CA GLU A 174 14.72 -23.41 -4.26
C GLU A 174 14.74 -24.89 -4.70
N ALA A 175 15.91 -25.44 -5.04
CA ALA A 175 16.06 -26.87 -5.32
C ALA A 175 15.54 -27.72 -4.16
N GLY A 176 14.89 -28.84 -4.47
CA GLY A 176 14.21 -29.71 -3.51
C GLY A 176 12.79 -29.26 -3.13
N ARG A 177 12.37 -28.02 -3.43
CA ARG A 177 11.03 -27.51 -3.09
C ARG A 177 10.22 -27.08 -4.31
N ILE A 178 10.88 -26.48 -5.31
CA ILE A 178 10.19 -25.88 -6.46
C ILE A 178 9.37 -26.90 -7.27
N GLY A 179 9.89 -28.11 -7.48
CA GLY A 179 9.19 -29.18 -8.19
C GLY A 179 7.87 -29.56 -7.53
N ALA A 180 7.88 -29.71 -6.19
CA ALA A 180 6.68 -30.00 -5.42
C ALA A 180 5.68 -28.83 -5.46
N ALA A 181 6.15 -27.57 -5.41
CA ALA A 181 5.30 -26.39 -5.51
C ALA A 181 4.58 -26.34 -6.86
N VAL A 182 5.29 -26.53 -7.97
CA VAL A 182 4.70 -26.59 -9.31
C VAL A 182 3.65 -27.70 -9.41
N THR A 183 3.97 -28.91 -8.93
CA THR A 183 3.05 -30.06 -8.96
C THR A 183 1.77 -29.78 -8.16
N ARG A 184 1.88 -29.20 -6.96
CA ARG A 184 0.73 -28.85 -6.13
C ARG A 184 -0.15 -27.76 -6.76
N ILE A 185 0.44 -26.75 -7.39
CA ILE A 185 -0.31 -25.71 -8.11
C ILE A 185 -1.05 -26.33 -9.31
N ARG A 186 -0.38 -27.16 -10.11
CA ARG A 186 -1.01 -27.83 -11.26
C ARG A 186 -2.17 -28.72 -10.84
N ALA A 187 -2.02 -29.46 -9.74
CA ALA A 187 -3.08 -30.29 -9.18
C ALA A 187 -4.28 -29.46 -8.70
N ALA A 188 -4.02 -28.38 -7.95
CA ALA A 188 -5.10 -27.51 -7.45
C ALA A 188 -5.85 -26.78 -8.57
N LEU A 189 -5.20 -26.51 -9.71
CA LEU A 189 -5.76 -25.80 -10.85
C LEU A 189 -6.11 -26.71 -12.04
N ALA A 190 -6.24 -28.01 -11.83
CA ALA A 190 -6.54 -28.99 -12.90
C ALA A 190 -7.82 -28.63 -13.67
N ALA A 191 -8.85 -28.16 -12.99
CA ALA A 191 -10.11 -27.71 -13.62
C ALA A 191 -9.87 -26.50 -14.54
N VAL A 192 -9.02 -25.55 -14.16
CA VAL A 192 -8.67 -24.39 -14.99
C VAL A 192 -7.86 -24.84 -16.21
N ALA A 193 -6.95 -25.82 -16.03
CA ALA A 193 -6.18 -26.39 -17.13
C ALA A 193 -7.08 -27.04 -18.19
N ALA A 194 -8.15 -27.71 -17.78
CA ALA A 194 -9.15 -28.31 -18.67
C ALA A 194 -10.08 -27.28 -19.32
N ASP A 195 -10.35 -26.16 -18.61
CA ASP A 195 -11.25 -25.10 -19.07
C ASP A 195 -10.47 -23.81 -19.39
N GLY A 196 -9.92 -23.72 -20.57
CA GLY A 196 -9.28 -22.53 -21.11
C GLY A 196 -7.76 -22.44 -20.91
N GLY A 197 -7.13 -23.45 -20.28
CA GLY A 197 -5.69 -23.61 -20.18
C GLY A 197 -5.04 -22.94 -18.98
N LEU A 198 -3.99 -23.60 -18.51
CA LEU A 198 -3.13 -23.18 -17.39
C LEU A 198 -1.67 -23.15 -17.82
N GLU A 199 -0.98 -22.07 -17.53
CA GLU A 199 0.46 -21.91 -17.65
C GLU A 199 1.06 -21.71 -16.26
N VAL A 200 2.08 -22.48 -15.90
CA VAL A 200 2.86 -22.29 -14.69
C VAL A 200 4.27 -21.86 -15.11
N ILE A 201 4.69 -20.68 -14.68
CA ILE A 201 5.99 -20.09 -15.00
C ILE A 201 6.81 -20.03 -13.71
N VAL A 202 7.99 -20.63 -13.72
CA VAL A 202 8.99 -20.40 -12.68
C VAL A 202 9.96 -19.35 -13.18
N ALA A 203 9.97 -18.20 -12.50
CA ALA A 203 10.90 -17.12 -12.78
C ALA A 203 12.13 -17.30 -11.88
N ASP A 204 13.16 -17.92 -12.43
CA ASP A 204 14.40 -18.23 -11.75
C ASP A 204 15.32 -17.00 -11.72
N ASP A 205 15.61 -16.49 -10.53
CA ASP A 205 16.43 -15.30 -10.30
C ASP A 205 17.93 -15.58 -10.32
N GLY A 206 18.38 -16.38 -11.29
CA GLY A 206 19.80 -16.72 -11.47
C GLY A 206 20.31 -17.72 -10.44
N SER A 207 19.55 -18.77 -10.15
CA SER A 207 19.97 -19.84 -9.25
C SER A 207 21.19 -20.60 -9.79
N SER A 208 22.07 -20.99 -8.89
CA SER A 208 23.24 -21.83 -9.18
C SER A 208 22.98 -23.32 -8.95
N ASP A 209 21.86 -23.65 -8.30
CA ASP A 209 21.45 -25.02 -7.96
C ASP A 209 20.51 -25.63 -9.02
N ALA A 210 19.87 -26.76 -8.71
CA ALA A 210 18.97 -27.48 -9.62
C ALA A 210 17.57 -26.83 -9.78
N THR A 211 17.31 -25.63 -9.27
CA THR A 211 15.98 -24.98 -9.26
C THR A 211 15.32 -24.98 -10.64
N ALA A 212 16.00 -24.45 -11.66
CA ALA A 212 15.47 -24.37 -13.02
C ALA A 212 15.16 -25.76 -13.61
N ALA A 213 16.07 -26.73 -13.41
CA ALA A 213 15.91 -28.08 -13.91
C ALA A 213 14.75 -28.83 -13.23
N GLU A 214 14.55 -28.65 -11.92
CA GLU A 214 13.44 -29.25 -11.19
C GLU A 214 12.09 -28.63 -11.60
N ALA A 215 12.05 -27.33 -11.79
CA ALA A 215 10.86 -26.62 -12.27
C ALA A 215 10.44 -27.14 -13.66
N ALA A 216 11.38 -27.25 -14.58
CA ALA A 216 11.12 -27.76 -15.93
C ALA A 216 10.63 -29.23 -15.91
N ARG A 217 11.25 -30.09 -15.10
CA ARG A 217 10.81 -31.48 -14.91
C ARG A 217 9.40 -31.60 -14.34
N ALA A 218 8.99 -30.65 -13.49
CA ALA A 218 7.64 -30.60 -12.95
C ALA A 218 6.60 -30.01 -13.94
N GLY A 219 7.02 -29.62 -15.15
CA GLY A 219 6.16 -29.11 -16.22
C GLY A 219 5.88 -27.61 -16.14
N ALA A 220 6.77 -26.83 -15.53
CA ALA A 220 6.73 -25.38 -15.59
C ALA A 220 7.51 -24.85 -16.80
N THR A 221 7.06 -23.71 -17.34
CA THR A 221 7.89 -22.87 -18.21
C THR A 221 8.91 -22.14 -17.34
N VAL A 222 10.19 -22.22 -17.67
CA VAL A 222 11.24 -21.55 -16.90
C VAL A 222 11.68 -20.28 -17.60
N VAL A 223 11.71 -19.17 -16.85
CA VAL A 223 12.26 -17.88 -17.28
C VAL A 223 13.42 -17.56 -16.35
N SER A 224 14.66 -17.76 -16.81
CA SER A 224 15.85 -17.54 -15.98
C SER A 224 16.48 -16.18 -16.23
N LEU A 225 16.81 -15.50 -15.14
CA LEU A 225 17.65 -14.29 -15.17
C LEU A 225 19.13 -14.69 -15.14
N PRO A 226 20.02 -13.90 -15.75
CA PRO A 226 21.44 -14.26 -15.81
C PRO A 226 22.15 -14.15 -14.45
N THR A 227 21.61 -13.38 -13.52
CA THR A 227 22.16 -13.17 -12.16
C THR A 227 21.02 -12.85 -11.20
N ASN A 228 21.23 -13.08 -9.91
CA ASN A 228 20.28 -12.70 -8.87
C ASN A 228 20.11 -11.17 -8.84
N ARG A 229 18.88 -10.74 -9.11
CA ARG A 229 18.47 -9.33 -9.08
C ARG A 229 17.48 -9.03 -7.98
N GLY A 230 16.79 -10.03 -7.49
CA GLY A 230 15.78 -9.94 -6.45
C GLY A 230 14.37 -10.28 -6.92
N LYS A 231 13.51 -10.58 -5.95
CA LYS A 231 12.13 -11.08 -6.17
C LYS A 231 11.32 -10.23 -7.16
N GLY A 232 11.42 -8.90 -7.09
CA GLY A 232 10.68 -8.00 -7.99
C GLY A 232 11.11 -8.16 -9.45
N ALA A 233 12.41 -8.36 -9.70
CA ALA A 233 12.92 -8.61 -11.06
C ALA A 233 12.41 -9.94 -11.61
N ALA A 234 12.44 -11.00 -10.80
CA ALA A 234 11.94 -12.33 -11.17
C ALA A 234 10.44 -12.30 -11.47
N VAL A 235 9.62 -11.70 -10.58
CA VAL A 235 8.17 -11.56 -10.82
C VAL A 235 7.91 -10.76 -12.09
N ARG A 236 8.60 -9.64 -12.31
CA ARG A 236 8.46 -8.84 -13.52
C ARG A 236 8.77 -9.65 -14.77
N ALA A 237 9.87 -10.41 -14.79
CA ALA A 237 10.24 -11.24 -15.92
C ALA A 237 9.19 -12.32 -16.21
N GLY A 238 8.72 -13.03 -15.21
CA GLY A 238 7.69 -14.05 -15.36
C GLY A 238 6.34 -13.49 -15.80
N VAL A 239 5.90 -12.37 -15.22
CA VAL A 239 4.64 -11.71 -15.61
C VAL A 239 4.68 -11.22 -17.06
N LEU A 240 5.79 -10.61 -17.50
CA LEU A 240 5.92 -10.12 -18.87
C LEU A 240 6.04 -11.24 -19.90
N ALA A 241 6.55 -12.42 -19.51
CA ALA A 241 6.60 -13.62 -20.33
C ALA A 241 5.27 -14.40 -20.40
N SER A 242 4.32 -14.10 -19.51
CA SER A 242 3.06 -14.84 -19.39
C SER A 242 2.13 -14.62 -20.58
N ARG A 243 1.30 -15.65 -20.88
CA ARG A 243 0.33 -15.66 -21.98
C ARG A 243 -1.12 -15.75 -21.49
N GLY A 244 -1.33 -15.77 -20.17
CA GLY A 244 -2.64 -15.85 -19.55
C GLY A 244 -3.48 -14.59 -19.71
N ARG A 245 -4.80 -14.75 -19.82
CA ARG A 245 -5.76 -13.65 -19.69
C ARG A 245 -5.81 -13.08 -18.28
N CYS A 246 -5.58 -13.93 -17.30
CA CYS A 246 -5.28 -13.56 -15.93
C CYS A 246 -3.88 -14.05 -15.57
N VAL A 247 -3.11 -13.23 -14.88
CA VAL A 247 -1.74 -13.56 -14.46
C VAL A 247 -1.66 -13.39 -12.95
N ALA A 248 -1.31 -14.44 -12.22
CA ALA A 248 -1.05 -14.36 -10.79
C ALA A 248 0.41 -14.65 -10.48
N PHE A 249 0.87 -14.19 -9.32
CA PHE A 249 2.10 -14.71 -8.74
C PHE A 249 1.88 -15.19 -7.31
N THR A 250 2.67 -16.17 -6.89
CA THR A 250 2.69 -16.72 -5.53
C THR A 250 4.11 -17.17 -5.18
N ASP A 251 4.41 -17.23 -3.88
CA ASP A 251 5.73 -17.61 -3.39
C ASP A 251 6.00 -19.11 -3.54
N ALA A 252 7.26 -19.49 -3.74
CA ALA A 252 7.69 -20.88 -3.93
C ALA A 252 7.45 -21.76 -2.69
N ASP A 253 7.42 -21.18 -1.49
CA ASP A 253 7.16 -21.86 -0.23
C ASP A 253 5.67 -22.22 -0.03
N LEU A 254 4.80 -21.74 -0.92
CA LEU A 254 3.35 -21.92 -0.85
C LEU A 254 2.78 -21.57 0.54
N ALA A 255 3.26 -20.47 1.12
CA ALA A 255 2.71 -19.91 2.37
C ALA A 255 1.19 -19.67 2.26
N TYR A 256 0.69 -19.55 1.05
CA TYR A 256 -0.73 -19.51 0.70
C TYR A 256 -1.12 -20.78 -0.02
N PRO A 257 -2.16 -21.53 0.46
CA PRO A 257 -2.64 -22.73 -0.24
C PRO A 257 -2.90 -22.46 -1.72
N PRO A 258 -2.47 -23.32 -2.64
CA PRO A 258 -2.70 -23.14 -4.07
C PRO A 258 -4.17 -22.96 -4.48
N ALA A 259 -5.11 -23.48 -3.68
CA ALA A 259 -6.55 -23.27 -3.91
C ALA A 259 -6.95 -21.79 -3.92
N LEU A 260 -6.26 -20.91 -3.16
CA LEU A 260 -6.53 -19.47 -3.15
C LEU A 260 -6.24 -18.77 -4.50
N LEU A 261 -5.49 -19.44 -5.39
CA LEU A 261 -5.31 -18.97 -6.77
C LEU A 261 -6.64 -18.96 -7.54
N LEU A 262 -7.59 -19.82 -7.19
CA LEU A 262 -8.95 -19.81 -7.76
C LEU A 262 -9.74 -18.58 -7.32
N ASP A 263 -9.58 -18.16 -6.06
CA ASP A 263 -10.29 -17.00 -5.53
C ASP A 263 -9.82 -15.69 -6.17
N VAL A 264 -8.50 -15.53 -6.35
CA VAL A 264 -7.97 -14.35 -7.05
C VAL A 264 -8.27 -14.38 -8.55
N LEU A 265 -8.31 -15.55 -9.19
CA LEU A 265 -8.77 -15.71 -10.57
C LEU A 265 -10.23 -15.28 -10.71
N ALA A 266 -11.11 -15.80 -9.84
CA ALA A 266 -12.52 -15.46 -9.85
C ALA A 266 -12.77 -13.94 -9.66
N ALA A 267 -12.00 -13.29 -8.78
CA ALA A 267 -12.10 -11.86 -8.57
C ALA A 267 -11.71 -11.04 -9.82
N VAL A 268 -10.69 -11.48 -10.56
CA VAL A 268 -10.30 -10.84 -11.83
C VAL A 268 -11.35 -11.11 -12.92
N GLU A 269 -11.84 -12.34 -13.03
CA GLU A 269 -12.90 -12.69 -13.99
C GLU A 269 -14.23 -11.99 -13.69
N ALA A 270 -14.51 -11.67 -12.42
CA ALA A 270 -15.65 -10.85 -12.01
C ALA A 270 -15.51 -9.36 -12.40
N GLY A 271 -14.40 -8.95 -13.04
CA GLY A 271 -14.21 -7.62 -13.61
C GLY A 271 -13.23 -6.72 -12.85
N SER A 272 -12.47 -7.24 -11.88
CA SER A 272 -11.40 -6.49 -11.24
C SER A 272 -10.14 -6.49 -12.12
N ASP A 273 -9.43 -5.35 -12.17
CA ASP A 273 -8.13 -5.25 -12.83
C ASP A 273 -7.06 -6.02 -12.06
N VAL A 274 -7.17 -5.98 -10.73
CA VAL A 274 -6.22 -6.55 -9.80
C VAL A 274 -6.96 -7.23 -8.64
N ALA A 275 -6.51 -8.41 -8.24
CA ALA A 275 -6.95 -9.09 -7.02
C ALA A 275 -5.74 -9.33 -6.12
N VAL A 276 -5.86 -9.01 -4.83
CA VAL A 276 -4.76 -9.17 -3.86
C VAL A 276 -5.23 -9.95 -2.65
N GLY A 277 -4.41 -10.87 -2.18
CA GLY A 277 -4.63 -11.48 -0.88
C GLY A 277 -4.48 -10.43 0.23
N ASN A 278 -5.36 -10.43 1.21
CA ASN A 278 -5.28 -9.53 2.36
C ASN A 278 -5.30 -10.32 3.67
N ARG A 279 -4.15 -10.38 4.35
CA ARG A 279 -3.99 -11.06 5.66
C ARG A 279 -4.79 -10.41 6.81
N HIS A 280 -5.25 -9.18 6.60
CA HIS A 280 -6.06 -8.41 7.55
C HIS A 280 -7.55 -8.37 7.18
N HIS A 281 -7.97 -9.13 6.16
CA HIS A 281 -9.38 -9.27 5.82
C HIS A 281 -10.13 -10.02 6.94
N PRO A 282 -11.38 -9.66 7.29
CA PRO A 282 -12.14 -10.35 8.35
C PRO A 282 -12.29 -11.87 8.14
N GLY A 283 -12.29 -12.33 6.90
CA GLY A 283 -12.34 -13.75 6.54
C GLY A 283 -10.99 -14.46 6.50
N SER A 284 -9.88 -13.75 6.73
CA SER A 284 -8.54 -14.35 6.67
C SER A 284 -8.23 -15.12 7.95
N ARG A 285 -7.50 -16.21 7.78
CA ARG A 285 -7.06 -17.10 8.87
C ARG A 285 -5.55 -17.24 8.87
N ARG A 286 -4.99 -17.50 10.03
CA ARG A 286 -3.58 -17.84 10.20
C ARG A 286 -3.47 -19.13 10.97
N ASP A 287 -2.85 -20.12 10.39
CA ASP A 287 -2.51 -21.36 11.05
C ASP A 287 -1.08 -21.24 11.60
N GLY A 288 -0.93 -21.22 12.94
CA GLY A 288 0.35 -21.11 13.63
C GLY A 288 0.60 -19.80 14.38
N SER A 289 1.64 -19.81 15.23
CA SER A 289 2.06 -18.66 16.05
C SER A 289 3.10 -17.83 15.31
N SER A 290 2.82 -16.55 15.04
CA SER A 290 3.86 -15.64 14.55
C SER A 290 4.65 -15.04 15.71
N SER A 291 5.98 -14.86 15.53
CA SER A 291 6.75 -14.10 16.52
C SER A 291 6.22 -12.67 16.62
N VAL A 292 6.13 -12.15 17.85
CA VAL A 292 5.68 -10.78 18.14
C VAL A 292 6.50 -9.77 17.33
N LEU A 293 7.81 -10.00 17.17
CA LEU A 293 8.72 -9.14 16.41
C LEU A 293 8.31 -9.05 14.92
N ARG A 294 7.93 -10.16 14.30
CA ARG A 294 7.47 -10.19 12.89
C ARG A 294 6.14 -9.45 12.72
N THR A 295 5.24 -9.57 13.68
CA THR A 295 3.95 -8.87 13.66
C THR A 295 4.13 -7.36 13.83
N VAL A 296 4.99 -6.93 14.75
CA VAL A 296 5.29 -5.50 15.00
C VAL A 296 6.02 -4.88 13.82
N SER A 297 7.04 -5.55 13.27
CA SER A 297 7.78 -5.05 12.12
C SER A 297 6.92 -4.93 10.86
N GLY A 298 6.03 -5.89 10.61
CA GLY A 298 5.06 -5.82 9.50
C GLY A 298 4.07 -4.67 9.67
N ARG A 299 3.56 -4.43 10.88
CA ARG A 299 2.69 -3.27 11.16
C ARG A 299 3.41 -1.95 10.97
N LEU A 300 4.64 -1.84 11.50
CA LEU A 300 5.48 -0.64 11.33
C LEU A 300 5.75 -0.35 9.86
N PHE A 301 6.09 -1.38 9.08
CA PHE A 301 6.31 -1.22 7.64
C PHE A 301 5.04 -0.76 6.90
N ASN A 302 3.88 -1.32 7.22
CA ASN A 302 2.59 -0.89 6.65
C ASN A 302 2.28 0.58 7.00
N VAL A 303 2.60 1.02 8.22
CA VAL A 303 2.46 2.43 8.62
C VAL A 303 3.41 3.32 7.83
N LEU A 304 4.68 2.94 7.73
CA LEU A 304 5.68 3.68 6.94
C LEU A 304 5.28 3.79 5.47
N THR A 305 4.81 2.70 4.86
CA THR A 305 4.30 2.70 3.48
C THR A 305 3.14 3.67 3.32
N ALA A 306 2.18 3.63 4.25
CA ALA A 306 1.02 4.53 4.22
C ALA A 306 1.43 6.01 4.36
N VAL A 307 2.42 6.32 5.20
CA VAL A 307 2.91 7.69 5.40
C VAL A 307 3.74 8.17 4.21
N VAL A 308 4.67 7.34 3.72
CA VAL A 308 5.62 7.75 2.68
C VAL A 308 4.96 7.86 1.31
N LEU A 309 4.12 6.89 0.94
CA LEU A 309 3.46 6.86 -0.37
C LEU A 309 2.03 7.40 -0.33
N LEU A 310 1.51 7.73 0.87
CA LEU A 310 0.11 8.09 1.07
C LEU A 310 -0.84 6.97 0.59
N GLY A 311 -0.33 5.73 0.54
CA GLY A 311 -1.05 4.56 0.07
C GLY A 311 -2.15 4.13 1.04
N GLN A 312 -3.16 3.48 0.52
CA GLN A 312 -4.41 3.20 1.24
C GLN A 312 -4.65 1.70 1.47
N TYR A 313 -3.65 0.86 1.20
CA TYR A 313 -3.77 -0.60 1.32
C TYR A 313 -3.47 -1.09 2.74
N ARG A 314 -4.29 -2.02 3.23
CA ARG A 314 -4.10 -2.65 4.56
C ARG A 314 -2.96 -3.65 4.56
N ASP A 315 -2.75 -4.34 3.44
CA ASP A 315 -1.71 -5.34 3.27
C ASP A 315 -1.01 -5.14 1.93
N THR A 316 0.18 -4.54 1.96
CA THR A 316 0.96 -4.28 0.74
C THR A 316 1.84 -5.45 0.34
N GLN A 317 2.11 -6.40 1.26
CA GLN A 317 3.13 -7.43 1.09
C GLN A 317 2.60 -8.86 1.09
N CYS A 318 1.30 -9.06 0.83
CA CYS A 318 0.79 -10.41 0.61
C CYS A 318 1.39 -10.97 -0.69
N GLY A 319 2.06 -12.13 -0.62
CA GLY A 319 2.72 -12.77 -1.75
C GLY A 319 1.75 -13.40 -2.77
N LEU A 320 0.44 -13.21 -2.61
CA LEU A 320 -0.60 -13.68 -3.53
C LEU A 320 -1.28 -12.48 -4.19
N LYS A 321 -1.04 -12.29 -5.49
CA LYS A 321 -1.68 -11.25 -6.30
C LYS A 321 -2.00 -11.77 -7.69
N ALA A 322 -3.11 -11.32 -8.26
CA ALA A 322 -3.51 -11.61 -9.63
C ALA A 322 -3.90 -10.32 -10.35
N PHE A 323 -3.74 -10.34 -11.64
CA PHE A 323 -3.94 -9.21 -12.52
C PHE A 323 -4.64 -9.66 -13.79
N ARG A 324 -5.48 -8.83 -14.31
CA ARG A 324 -5.90 -8.88 -15.70
C ARG A 324 -4.65 -8.65 -16.59
N SER A 325 -4.50 -9.35 -17.68
CA SER A 325 -3.25 -9.37 -18.47
C SER A 325 -2.84 -7.99 -19.01
N ASP A 326 -3.79 -7.17 -19.46
CA ASP A 326 -3.54 -5.79 -19.89
C ASP A 326 -3.07 -4.90 -18.73
N ALA A 327 -3.72 -5.00 -17.56
CA ALA A 327 -3.29 -4.32 -16.34
C ALA A 327 -1.89 -4.79 -15.88
N ALA A 328 -1.62 -6.11 -15.96
CA ALA A 328 -0.30 -6.65 -15.66
C ALA A 328 0.78 -6.03 -16.53
N ARG A 329 0.59 -6.03 -17.86
CA ARG A 329 1.54 -5.40 -18.79
C ARG A 329 1.70 -3.92 -18.51
N GLN A 330 0.60 -3.18 -18.31
CA GLN A 330 0.62 -1.76 -17.98
C GLN A 330 1.43 -1.46 -16.72
N ILE A 331 1.35 -2.29 -15.69
CA ILE A 331 2.07 -2.12 -14.43
C ILE A 331 3.53 -2.56 -14.58
N PHE A 332 3.78 -3.82 -14.97
CA PHE A 332 5.10 -4.45 -14.88
C PHE A 332 6.11 -3.94 -15.91
N THR A 333 5.67 -3.33 -17.01
CA THR A 333 6.58 -2.60 -17.94
C THR A 333 7.17 -1.34 -17.30
N ARG A 334 6.51 -0.77 -16.29
CA ARG A 334 6.92 0.46 -15.61
C ARG A 334 7.57 0.23 -14.25
N THR A 335 7.45 -0.98 -13.65
CA THR A 335 8.11 -1.28 -12.38
C THR A 335 9.64 -1.25 -12.53
N ARG A 336 10.32 -0.72 -11.50
CA ARG A 336 11.76 -0.48 -11.46
C ARG A 336 12.45 -1.12 -10.26
N LEU A 337 11.69 -1.44 -9.21
CA LEU A 337 12.22 -2.10 -8.03
C LEU A 337 12.43 -3.59 -8.32
N ASP A 338 13.64 -4.04 -8.04
CA ASP A 338 14.03 -5.44 -8.18
C ASP A 338 13.89 -6.24 -6.89
N GLY A 339 13.92 -5.56 -5.71
CA GLY A 339 13.87 -6.19 -4.39
C GLY A 339 12.45 -6.41 -3.84
N PHE A 340 12.37 -6.73 -2.56
CA PHE A 340 11.10 -7.05 -1.87
C PHE A 340 10.08 -5.91 -1.80
N ALA A 341 10.52 -4.66 -1.95
CA ALA A 341 9.60 -3.50 -1.94
C ALA A 341 8.83 -3.31 -3.26
N PHE A 342 9.03 -4.15 -4.28
CA PHE A 342 8.32 -4.07 -5.56
C PHE A 342 6.80 -4.14 -5.40
N ASP A 343 6.31 -4.90 -4.42
CA ASP A 343 4.87 -5.00 -4.13
C ASP A 343 4.23 -3.63 -3.85
N VAL A 344 4.97 -2.75 -3.19
CA VAL A 344 4.52 -1.40 -2.89
C VAL A 344 4.50 -0.54 -4.14
N GLU A 345 5.51 -0.70 -5.03
CA GLU A 345 5.55 -0.02 -6.32
C GLU A 345 4.37 -0.45 -7.21
N VAL A 346 4.07 -1.75 -7.26
CA VAL A 346 2.91 -2.32 -7.98
C VAL A 346 1.61 -1.66 -7.49
N LEU A 347 1.37 -1.63 -6.19
CA LEU A 347 0.16 -1.05 -5.62
C LEU A 347 0.10 0.48 -5.83
N HIS A 348 1.25 1.16 -5.81
CA HIS A 348 1.32 2.59 -6.17
C HIS A 348 0.88 2.84 -7.62
N LEU A 349 1.29 1.98 -8.56
CA LEU A 349 0.85 2.07 -9.96
C LEU A 349 -0.64 1.74 -10.12
N VAL A 350 -1.16 0.75 -9.40
CA VAL A 350 -2.60 0.43 -9.35
C VAL A 350 -3.41 1.66 -8.92
N GLU A 351 -3.00 2.32 -7.84
CA GLU A 351 -3.68 3.52 -7.34
C GLU A 351 -3.60 4.69 -8.31
N ARG A 352 -2.40 4.93 -8.86
CA ARG A 352 -2.14 6.00 -9.81
C ARG A 352 -2.98 5.87 -11.08
N ASP A 353 -3.05 4.67 -11.63
CA ASP A 353 -3.77 4.38 -12.86
C ASP A 353 -5.28 4.15 -12.63
N ARG A 354 -5.74 4.25 -11.36
CA ARG A 354 -7.14 4.04 -10.95
C ARG A 354 -7.68 2.68 -11.40
N LEU A 355 -6.83 1.65 -11.33
CA LEU A 355 -7.23 0.28 -11.63
C LEU A 355 -8.13 -0.25 -10.51
N SER A 356 -9.16 -1.01 -10.89
CA SER A 356 -10.04 -1.66 -9.92
C SER A 356 -9.30 -2.76 -9.17
N LEU A 357 -9.51 -2.85 -7.85
CA LEU A 357 -8.83 -3.79 -6.98
C LEU A 357 -9.83 -4.52 -6.08
N ALA A 358 -9.73 -5.85 -6.07
CA ALA A 358 -10.43 -6.71 -5.12
C ALA A 358 -9.46 -7.23 -4.05
N GLU A 359 -9.88 -7.24 -2.79
CA GLU A 359 -9.18 -7.90 -1.69
C GLU A 359 -9.83 -9.26 -1.42
N VAL A 360 -8.99 -10.31 -1.41
CA VAL A 360 -9.42 -11.70 -1.20
C VAL A 360 -8.93 -12.16 0.17
N PRO A 361 -9.80 -12.78 1.01
CA PRO A 361 -9.35 -13.37 2.28
C PRO A 361 -8.36 -14.50 2.01
N VAL A 362 -7.33 -14.62 2.87
CA VAL A 362 -6.30 -15.63 2.71
C VAL A 362 -6.11 -16.44 3.98
N THR A 363 -5.76 -17.72 3.82
CA THR A 363 -5.22 -18.56 4.88
C THR A 363 -3.70 -18.55 4.77
N LEU A 364 -3.01 -18.10 5.81
CA LEU A 364 -1.55 -18.14 5.89
C LEU A 364 -1.13 -19.42 6.63
N LEU A 365 -0.40 -20.28 5.94
CA LEU A 365 0.21 -21.47 6.53
C LEU A 365 1.51 -21.10 7.25
N ASP A 366 1.84 -21.82 8.31
CA ASP A 366 3.14 -21.68 8.98
C ASP A 366 4.22 -22.39 8.15
N THR A 367 5.00 -21.61 7.41
CA THR A 367 6.15 -22.13 6.67
C THR A 367 7.42 -21.83 7.48
N SER A 368 8.00 -22.86 8.07
CA SER A 368 9.30 -22.77 8.73
C SER A 368 10.38 -22.44 7.69
N GLY A 369 10.99 -21.27 7.76
CA GLY A 369 12.17 -20.95 6.94
C GLY A 369 12.18 -19.62 6.18
N SER A 370 11.59 -18.55 6.73
CA SER A 370 11.73 -17.23 6.11
C SER A 370 13.18 -16.74 6.17
N THR A 371 13.79 -16.50 5.01
CA THR A 371 15.17 -15.99 4.83
C THR A 371 15.30 -14.47 5.04
N VAL A 372 14.21 -13.77 5.37
CA VAL A 372 14.19 -12.30 5.52
C VAL A 372 14.98 -11.85 6.75
N ARG A 373 16.07 -11.12 6.54
CA ARG A 373 16.86 -10.45 7.59
C ARG A 373 16.19 -9.14 7.98
N VAL A 374 15.30 -9.21 9.00
CA VAL A 374 14.34 -8.15 9.36
C VAL A 374 14.94 -6.74 9.44
N ALA A 375 16.13 -6.55 10.04
CA ALA A 375 16.70 -5.20 10.24
C ALA A 375 17.33 -4.60 8.97
N LEU A 376 18.09 -5.39 8.21
CA LEU A 376 18.77 -4.93 7.00
C LEU A 376 17.78 -4.73 5.84
N ASP A 377 16.80 -5.62 5.73
CA ASP A 377 15.78 -5.52 4.72
C ASP A 377 14.82 -4.36 4.98
N ALA A 378 14.51 -4.06 6.25
CA ALA A 378 13.69 -2.89 6.62
C ALA A 378 14.33 -1.57 6.16
N ALA A 379 15.63 -1.38 6.36
CA ALA A 379 16.32 -0.16 5.92
C ALA A 379 16.34 -0.03 4.38
N ARG A 380 16.57 -1.15 3.68
CA ARG A 380 16.49 -1.20 2.21
C ARG A 380 15.08 -0.88 1.71
N MET A 381 14.06 -1.45 2.34
CA MET A 381 12.66 -1.22 1.99
C MET A 381 12.25 0.25 2.20
N VAL A 382 12.64 0.89 3.30
CA VAL A 382 12.40 2.34 3.50
C VAL A 382 13.07 3.18 2.42
N ARG A 383 14.32 2.88 2.08
CA ARG A 383 15.01 3.55 0.97
C ARG A 383 14.26 3.38 -0.35
N ASP A 384 13.76 2.18 -0.62
CA ASP A 384 13.03 1.88 -1.86
C ASP A 384 11.65 2.56 -1.90
N LEU A 385 10.95 2.68 -0.77
CA LEU A 385 9.76 3.53 -0.65
C LEU A 385 10.04 4.99 -1.03
N LEU A 386 11.15 5.54 -0.54
CA LEU A 386 11.56 6.91 -0.89
C LEU A 386 11.94 7.05 -2.38
N ARG A 387 12.51 5.98 -2.97
CA ARG A 387 12.77 5.92 -4.43
C ARG A 387 11.47 5.94 -5.24
N VAL A 388 10.49 5.10 -4.91
CA VAL A 388 9.18 5.09 -5.57
C VAL A 388 8.55 6.48 -5.51
N ARG A 389 8.54 7.11 -4.32
CA ARG A 389 8.04 8.47 -4.17
C ARG A 389 8.80 9.49 -5.02
N ARG A 390 10.14 9.37 -5.10
CA ARG A 390 10.97 10.24 -5.94
C ARG A 390 10.64 10.05 -7.41
N TRP A 391 10.55 8.81 -7.89
CA TRP A 391 10.24 8.49 -9.28
C TRP A 391 8.83 8.94 -9.66
N ALA A 392 7.86 8.74 -8.78
CA ALA A 392 6.50 9.26 -8.96
C ALA A 392 6.48 10.78 -9.09
N GLY A 393 7.25 11.49 -8.27
CA GLY A 393 7.38 12.96 -8.35
C GLY A 393 8.21 13.47 -9.53
N GLN A 394 8.94 12.60 -10.22
CA GLN A 394 9.73 12.91 -11.42
C GLN A 394 9.01 12.52 -12.73
N GLY A 395 7.78 12.03 -12.65
CA GLY A 395 7.04 11.54 -13.83
C GLY A 395 7.62 10.27 -14.44
N SER A 396 8.49 9.54 -13.70
CA SER A 396 9.18 8.36 -14.24
C SER A 396 8.26 7.20 -14.59
N TYR A 397 7.00 7.27 -14.20
CA TYR A 397 5.93 6.30 -14.48
C TYR A 397 4.92 6.82 -15.53
N ASP A 398 5.20 7.98 -16.18
CA ASP A 398 4.26 8.66 -17.09
C ASP A 398 4.32 8.15 -18.54
N ARG A 399 5.16 7.14 -18.83
CA ARG A 399 5.34 6.60 -20.17
C ARG A 399 4.68 5.26 -20.35
#